data_7b8a3c3c5ad4be8d5c976696b2efe6ea
#
_entry.id   7b8a3c3c5ad4be8d5c976696b2efe6ea
#
_cell.length_a   1.000
_cell.length_b   1.000
_cell.length_c   1.000
_cell.angle_alpha   90.00
_cell.angle_beta   90.00
_cell.angle_gamma   90.00
#
_symmetry.space_group_name_H-M   'P 1'
#
loop_
_entity.id
_entity.type
_entity.pdbx_description
1 polymer ?
#
loop_
_entity_poly.entity_id
_entity_poly.type
_entity_poly.pdbx_seq_one_letter_code
_entity_poly.pdbx_strand_id
1 'polypeptide(L)'
;MLLYLHGARYNVAGSAPRIQRMHELGFSVLAIDYRGFGKSSKGLPSEETAREDARAAWEWLAARHPQQRRYIMGHSLGGAIGIDLAAHVHDESGTIVESTFTSIADVAGGFKWGWLPFGPFITQRFEAIKSVKDIGAPLLVVHGTADSLINPTLGRKLYEAATVPKLFVLVKGGSHHDTGSIGESQYRAALGQLFRMKPPANVVSLHALQS
;
A
#
# COMPACT_ATOMS: atom_id res chain seq x y z
N MET A 1 13.97 -3.65 -3.44
CA MET A 1 13.65 -2.28 -2.93
C MET A 1 12.14 -2.11 -2.90
N LEU A 2 11.60 -1.32 -1.96
CA LEU A 2 10.16 -1.04 -1.87
C LEU A 2 9.97 0.45 -1.64
N LEU A 3 9.14 1.09 -2.48
CA LEU A 3 8.63 2.44 -2.23
C LEU A 3 7.37 2.33 -1.37
N TYR A 4 7.40 2.92 -0.17
CA TYR A 4 6.26 2.97 0.74
C TYR A 4 5.55 4.32 0.66
N LEU A 5 4.23 4.27 0.46
CA LEU A 5 3.32 5.41 0.30
C LEU A 5 2.32 5.41 1.46
N HIS A 6 2.35 6.45 2.31
CA HIS A 6 1.54 6.52 3.53
C HIS A 6 0.10 6.98 3.26
N GLY A 7 -0.78 6.74 4.24
CA GLY A 7 -2.17 7.19 4.22
C GLY A 7 -2.35 8.67 4.61
N ALA A 8 -3.58 9.20 4.42
CA ALA A 8 -3.90 10.60 4.62
C ALA A 8 -3.72 11.13 6.06
N ARG A 9 -3.78 10.27 7.06
CA ARG A 9 -3.76 10.64 8.49
C ARG A 9 -2.37 10.72 9.10
N TYR A 10 -1.39 10.08 8.46
CA TYR A 10 -0.05 9.92 8.99
C TYR A 10 0.99 10.49 8.03
N ASN A 11 2.21 10.45 8.47
CA ASN A 11 3.41 10.73 7.73
C ASN A 11 4.34 9.51 7.82
N VAL A 12 5.56 9.62 7.33
CA VAL A 12 6.57 8.54 7.43
C VAL A 12 6.79 8.13 8.88
N ALA A 13 6.92 9.08 9.81
CA ALA A 13 7.15 8.78 11.23
C ALA A 13 5.97 8.00 11.85
N GLY A 14 4.74 8.40 11.57
CA GLY A 14 3.53 7.69 12.02
C GLY A 14 3.34 6.33 11.35
N SER A 15 4.02 6.09 10.25
CA SER A 15 4.00 4.81 9.50
C SER A 15 5.16 3.87 9.88
N ALA A 16 6.04 4.27 10.80
CA ALA A 16 7.24 3.51 11.17
C ALA A 16 6.97 2.01 11.47
N PRO A 17 5.92 1.61 12.21
CA PRO A 17 5.65 0.19 12.46
C PRO A 17 5.37 -0.62 11.17
N ARG A 18 4.71 -0.01 10.15
CA ARG A 18 4.48 -0.67 8.86
C ARG A 18 5.77 -0.77 8.05
N ILE A 19 6.54 0.30 8.03
CA ILE A 19 7.84 0.35 7.33
C ILE A 19 8.76 -0.71 7.91
N GLN A 20 8.84 -0.82 9.24
CA GLN A 20 9.62 -1.83 9.93
C GLN A 20 9.16 -3.25 9.54
N ARG A 21 7.86 -3.52 9.55
CA ARG A 21 7.33 -4.81 9.11
C ARG A 21 7.74 -5.15 7.68
N MET A 22 7.68 -4.20 6.74
CA MET A 22 8.15 -4.45 5.38
C MET A 22 9.63 -4.78 5.35
N HIS A 23 10.43 -4.14 6.19
CA HIS A 23 11.84 -4.49 6.34
C HIS A 23 12.04 -5.92 6.87
N GLU A 24 11.29 -6.32 7.89
CA GLU A 24 11.30 -7.68 8.46
C GLU A 24 10.79 -8.74 7.46
N LEU A 25 9.97 -8.35 6.51
CA LEU A 25 9.53 -9.18 5.39
C LEU A 25 10.57 -9.27 4.26
N GLY A 26 11.72 -8.57 4.38
CA GLY A 26 12.87 -8.69 3.47
C GLY A 26 13.01 -7.55 2.46
N PHE A 27 12.28 -6.45 2.61
CA PHE A 27 12.44 -5.28 1.75
C PHE A 27 13.45 -4.27 2.33
N SER A 28 14.24 -3.64 1.46
CA SER A 28 14.83 -2.34 1.77
C SER A 28 13.82 -1.28 1.38
N VAL A 29 13.44 -0.39 2.32
CA VAL A 29 12.29 0.50 2.17
C VAL A 29 12.73 1.95 1.97
N LEU A 30 12.25 2.59 0.91
CA LEU A 30 12.21 4.04 0.74
C LEU A 30 10.80 4.50 1.11
N ALA A 31 10.67 5.44 2.04
CA ALA A 31 9.40 6.08 2.40
C ALA A 31 9.52 7.58 2.22
N ILE A 32 8.46 8.21 1.72
CA ILE A 32 8.40 9.66 1.51
C ILE A 32 7.22 10.27 2.26
N ASP A 33 7.37 11.51 2.69
CA ASP A 33 6.26 12.40 3.00
C ASP A 33 5.88 13.18 1.73
N TYR A 34 4.63 13.15 1.33
CA TYR A 34 4.16 14.00 0.23
C TYR A 34 4.23 15.48 0.63
N ARG A 35 4.31 16.39 -0.34
CA ARG A 35 4.14 17.83 -0.10
C ARG A 35 2.86 18.09 0.72
N GLY A 36 2.98 18.91 1.76
CA GLY A 36 1.93 19.16 2.74
C GLY A 36 1.90 18.19 3.92
N PHE A 37 2.76 17.16 3.95
CA PHE A 37 2.87 16.21 5.06
C PHE A 37 4.25 16.22 5.71
N GLY A 38 4.27 15.81 6.97
CA GLY A 38 5.47 15.51 7.74
C GLY A 38 6.54 16.57 7.68
N LYS A 39 7.71 16.21 7.17
CA LYS A 39 8.88 17.09 7.01
C LYS A 39 9.03 17.64 5.59
N SER A 40 8.16 17.28 4.65
CA SER A 40 8.18 17.81 3.30
C SER A 40 7.73 19.27 3.25
N SER A 41 7.90 19.93 2.08
CA SER A 41 7.51 21.31 1.89
C SER A 41 6.04 21.56 2.25
N LYS A 42 5.77 22.69 2.88
CA LYS A 42 4.40 23.07 3.26
C LYS A 42 3.57 23.40 2.02
N GLY A 43 2.29 23.10 2.08
CA GLY A 43 1.32 23.37 1.01
C GLY A 43 0.03 22.61 1.27
N LEU A 44 -0.99 22.90 0.48
CA LEU A 44 -2.21 22.08 0.49
C LEU A 44 -1.93 20.81 -0.34
N PRO A 45 -2.04 19.64 0.25
CA PRO A 45 -1.87 18.40 -0.50
C PRO A 45 -3.02 18.22 -1.49
N SER A 46 -2.68 17.74 -2.69
CA SER A 46 -3.63 17.42 -3.74
C SER A 46 -3.33 16.05 -4.34
N GLU A 47 -4.26 15.50 -5.10
CA GLU A 47 -4.07 14.28 -5.88
C GLU A 47 -2.90 14.43 -6.86
N GLU A 48 -2.83 15.57 -7.55
CA GLU A 48 -1.77 15.87 -8.52
C GLU A 48 -0.39 15.89 -7.85
N THR A 49 -0.24 16.67 -6.77
CA THR A 49 1.04 16.75 -6.05
C THR A 49 1.46 15.43 -5.45
N ALA A 50 0.53 14.62 -4.95
CA ALA A 50 0.85 13.31 -4.40
C ALA A 50 1.33 12.31 -5.49
N ARG A 51 0.74 12.38 -6.69
CA ARG A 51 1.18 11.60 -7.86
C ARG A 51 2.57 12.00 -8.34
N GLU A 52 2.83 13.31 -8.44
CA GLU A 52 4.16 13.83 -8.82
C GLU A 52 5.24 13.39 -7.81
N ASP A 53 4.96 13.50 -6.51
CA ASP A 53 5.89 13.13 -5.44
C ASP A 53 6.18 11.63 -5.45
N ALA A 54 5.15 10.79 -5.65
CA ALA A 54 5.32 9.35 -5.77
C ALA A 54 6.15 8.97 -7.01
N ARG A 55 5.90 9.63 -8.15
CA ARG A 55 6.69 9.43 -9.38
C ARG A 55 8.14 9.85 -9.19
N ALA A 56 8.40 11.03 -8.63
CA ALA A 56 9.76 11.50 -8.37
C ALA A 56 10.54 10.54 -7.44
N ALA A 57 9.88 10.02 -6.40
CA ALA A 57 10.47 9.02 -5.51
C ALA A 57 10.77 7.70 -6.23
N TRP A 58 9.89 7.25 -7.12
CA TRP A 58 10.11 6.05 -7.93
C TRP A 58 11.29 6.22 -8.88
N GLU A 59 11.35 7.33 -9.61
CA GLU A 59 12.45 7.65 -10.52
C GLU A 59 13.80 7.73 -9.78
N TRP A 60 13.79 8.35 -8.59
CA TRP A 60 14.98 8.40 -7.73
C TRP A 60 15.43 7.00 -7.32
N LEU A 61 14.49 6.12 -6.95
CA LEU A 61 14.75 4.74 -6.56
C LEU A 61 15.30 3.93 -7.75
N ALA A 62 14.67 4.08 -8.92
CA ALA A 62 15.08 3.40 -10.15
C ALA A 62 16.49 3.79 -10.60
N ALA A 63 16.82 5.07 -10.54
CA ALA A 63 18.14 5.58 -10.90
C ALA A 63 19.26 5.05 -9.98
N ARG A 64 18.97 4.87 -8.68
CA ARG A 64 19.99 4.41 -7.72
C ARG A 64 20.08 2.90 -7.59
N HIS A 65 19.03 2.19 -7.94
CA HIS A 65 18.96 0.73 -7.80
C HIS A 65 18.46 0.06 -9.09
N PRO A 66 19.09 0.32 -10.25
CA PRO A 66 18.57 -0.11 -11.56
C PRO A 66 18.52 -1.64 -11.72
N GLN A 67 19.38 -2.38 -11.03
CA GLN A 67 19.48 -3.83 -11.11
C GLN A 67 18.62 -4.56 -10.07
N GLN A 68 17.98 -3.84 -9.16
CA GLN A 68 17.19 -4.46 -8.10
C GLN A 68 15.71 -4.53 -8.46
N ARG A 69 15.07 -5.60 -8.05
CA ARG A 69 13.59 -5.69 -8.11
C ARG A 69 12.99 -4.59 -7.24
N ARG A 70 12.08 -3.82 -7.82
CA ARG A 70 11.43 -2.69 -7.16
C ARG A 70 9.93 -2.94 -7.02
N TYR A 71 9.40 -2.61 -5.85
CA TYR A 71 8.01 -2.82 -5.48
C TYR A 71 7.38 -1.52 -5.00
N ILE A 72 6.08 -1.38 -5.20
CA ILE A 72 5.28 -0.29 -4.68
C ILE A 72 4.43 -0.85 -3.55
N MET A 73 4.40 -0.17 -2.40
CA MET A 73 3.45 -0.46 -1.33
C MET A 73 2.72 0.79 -0.89
N GLY A 74 1.39 0.72 -0.87
CA GLY A 74 0.56 1.80 -0.38
C GLY A 74 -0.44 1.35 0.68
N HIS A 75 -0.60 2.16 1.74
CA HIS A 75 -1.62 1.97 2.76
C HIS A 75 -2.70 3.05 2.65
N SER A 76 -3.97 2.65 2.68
CA SER A 76 -5.11 3.59 2.67
C SER A 76 -5.05 4.51 1.42
N LEU A 77 -5.00 5.84 1.57
CA LEU A 77 -4.79 6.79 0.48
C LEU A 77 -3.54 6.46 -0.35
N GLY A 78 -2.44 6.08 0.32
CA GLY A 78 -1.22 5.68 -0.36
C GLY A 78 -1.40 4.46 -1.26
N GLY A 79 -2.39 3.62 -0.99
CA GLY A 79 -2.75 2.50 -1.87
C GLY A 79 -3.33 2.97 -3.21
N ALA A 80 -4.19 3.98 -3.19
CA ALA A 80 -4.73 4.60 -4.41
C ALA A 80 -3.64 5.31 -5.22
N ILE A 81 -2.73 6.03 -4.54
CA ILE A 81 -1.55 6.66 -5.16
C ILE A 81 -0.61 5.59 -5.75
N GLY A 82 -0.39 4.49 -5.03
CA GLY A 82 0.44 3.38 -5.49
C GLY A 82 -0.12 2.65 -6.71
N ILE A 83 -1.42 2.48 -6.79
CA ILE A 83 -2.10 1.93 -7.98
C ILE A 83 -1.94 2.87 -9.18
N ASP A 84 -2.14 4.18 -8.96
CA ASP A 84 -1.95 5.16 -10.03
C ASP A 84 -0.50 5.17 -10.52
N LEU A 85 0.48 5.16 -9.60
CA LEU A 85 1.90 5.07 -9.97
C LEU A 85 2.19 3.79 -10.78
N ALA A 86 1.72 2.62 -10.30
CA ALA A 86 1.92 1.33 -10.96
C ALA A 86 1.33 1.27 -12.37
N ALA A 87 0.22 1.98 -12.61
CA ALA A 87 -0.39 2.08 -13.94
C ALA A 87 0.43 2.93 -14.95
N HIS A 88 1.38 3.74 -14.45
CA HIS A 88 2.16 4.66 -15.27
C HIS A 88 3.67 4.32 -15.34
N VAL A 89 4.12 3.34 -14.55
CA VAL A 89 5.50 2.82 -14.61
C VAL A 89 5.45 1.39 -15.17
N HIS A 90 6.53 0.94 -15.81
CA HIS A 90 6.56 -0.38 -16.46
C HIS A 90 7.78 -1.19 -16.02
N ASP A 91 8.39 -0.80 -14.91
CA ASP A 91 9.62 -1.39 -14.37
C ASP A 91 9.47 -1.83 -12.91
N GLU A 92 8.23 -1.84 -12.38
CA GLU A 92 7.91 -2.41 -11.09
C GLU A 92 7.86 -3.95 -11.17
N SER A 93 8.21 -4.59 -10.05
CA SER A 93 8.18 -6.06 -9.90
C SER A 93 6.94 -6.55 -9.17
N GLY A 94 6.13 -5.63 -8.68
CA GLY A 94 4.86 -5.90 -8.02
C GLY A 94 4.35 -4.74 -7.18
N THR A 95 3.04 -4.72 -6.98
CA THR A 95 2.33 -3.70 -6.20
C THR A 95 1.59 -4.36 -5.05
N ILE A 96 1.69 -3.75 -3.86
CA ILE A 96 1.04 -4.18 -2.62
C ILE A 96 0.16 -3.04 -2.15
N VAL A 97 -1.11 -3.32 -1.89
CA VAL A 97 -2.03 -2.33 -1.32
C VAL A 97 -2.71 -2.90 -0.07
N GLU A 98 -2.70 -2.12 1.01
CA GLU A 98 -3.28 -2.50 2.29
C GLU A 98 -4.38 -1.50 2.68
N SER A 99 -5.58 -2.02 3.01
CA SER A 99 -6.71 -1.22 3.52
C SER A 99 -7.02 0.01 2.65
N THR A 100 -7.07 -0.18 1.33
CA THR A 100 -7.30 0.88 0.34
C THR A 100 -8.69 0.79 -0.31
N PHE A 101 -8.99 1.69 -1.22
CA PHE A 101 -10.33 1.93 -1.75
C PHE A 101 -10.33 2.13 -3.26
N THR A 102 -11.51 2.05 -3.85
CA THR A 102 -11.79 2.25 -5.29
C THR A 102 -11.76 3.72 -5.71
N SER A 103 -12.33 4.59 -4.88
CA SER A 103 -12.32 6.06 -5.05
C SER A 103 -12.67 6.74 -3.72
N ILE A 104 -12.35 8.03 -3.58
CA ILE A 104 -12.80 8.83 -2.41
C ILE A 104 -14.33 8.88 -2.35
N ALA A 105 -15.01 8.95 -3.49
CA ALA A 105 -16.48 8.97 -3.53
C ALA A 105 -17.09 7.69 -2.95
N ASP A 106 -16.51 6.52 -3.24
CA ASP A 106 -16.99 5.23 -2.70
C ASP A 106 -16.78 5.12 -1.19
N VAL A 107 -15.69 5.69 -0.67
CA VAL A 107 -15.47 5.78 0.79
C VAL A 107 -16.52 6.69 1.43
N ALA A 108 -16.75 7.87 0.84
CA ALA A 108 -17.75 8.85 1.34
C ALA A 108 -19.16 8.28 1.37
N GLY A 109 -19.55 7.51 0.35
CA GLY A 109 -20.86 6.84 0.27
C GLY A 109 -21.10 5.77 1.34
N GLY A 110 -20.04 5.24 1.95
CA GLY A 110 -20.11 4.26 3.06
C GLY A 110 -20.21 4.89 4.45
N PHE A 111 -20.01 6.19 4.58
CA PHE A 111 -20.03 6.88 5.88
C PHE A 111 -21.38 7.55 6.17
N LYS A 112 -21.98 7.20 7.31
CA LYS A 112 -23.05 7.98 7.91
C LYS A 112 -22.45 9.24 8.55
N TRP A 113 -22.52 10.38 7.82
CA TRP A 113 -22.31 11.76 8.30
C TRP A 113 -21.07 12.07 9.17
N GLY A 114 -20.15 12.84 8.61
CA GLY A 114 -19.42 13.87 9.35
C GLY A 114 -17.98 13.57 9.73
N TRP A 115 -17.40 12.39 9.48
CA TRP A 115 -16.02 12.08 9.93
C TRP A 115 -15.19 11.39 8.83
N LEU A 116 -14.89 12.13 7.77
CA LEU A 116 -14.00 11.62 6.73
C LEU A 116 -12.53 11.91 7.13
N PRO A 117 -11.69 10.87 7.26
CA PRO A 117 -10.28 11.04 7.65
C PRO A 117 -9.42 11.66 6.57
N PHE A 118 -10.00 12.09 5.45
CA PHE A 118 -9.28 12.53 4.25
C PHE A 118 -9.09 14.04 4.15
N GLY A 119 -9.66 14.86 5.07
CA GLY A 119 -9.42 16.30 5.17
C GLY A 119 -9.28 17.01 3.81
N PRO A 120 -8.07 17.53 3.48
CA PRO A 120 -7.84 18.28 2.24
C PRO A 120 -8.13 17.52 0.95
N PHE A 121 -8.19 16.17 0.99
CA PHE A 121 -8.45 15.34 -0.19
C PHE A 121 -9.92 15.06 -0.48
N ILE A 122 -10.84 15.58 0.32
CA ILE A 122 -12.29 15.28 0.17
C ILE A 122 -12.85 15.72 -1.20
N THR A 123 -12.23 16.71 -1.82
CA THR A 123 -12.58 17.21 -3.16
C THR A 123 -11.83 16.47 -4.28
N GLN A 124 -10.90 15.60 -3.94
CA GLN A 124 -10.08 14.84 -4.88
C GLN A 124 -10.75 13.50 -5.18
N ARG A 125 -10.48 12.91 -6.32
CA ARG A 125 -11.18 11.71 -6.78
C ARG A 125 -10.47 10.43 -6.39
N PHE A 126 -9.15 10.37 -6.58
CA PHE A 126 -8.32 9.16 -6.38
C PHE A 126 -9.03 7.89 -6.91
N GLU A 127 -9.37 7.90 -8.19
CA GLU A 127 -10.14 6.81 -8.83
C GLU A 127 -9.26 5.59 -9.12
N ALA A 128 -8.76 4.93 -8.08
CA ALA A 128 -7.90 3.75 -8.18
C ALA A 128 -8.53 2.61 -9.00
N ILE A 129 -9.87 2.52 -9.01
CA ILE A 129 -10.60 1.52 -9.79
C ILE A 129 -10.41 1.67 -11.31
N LYS A 130 -10.12 2.88 -11.78
CA LYS A 130 -9.84 3.13 -13.21
C LYS A 130 -8.42 2.71 -13.57
N SER A 131 -7.44 2.98 -12.68
CA SER A 131 -6.03 2.72 -12.92
C SER A 131 -5.62 1.26 -12.66
N VAL A 132 -6.32 0.54 -11.77
CA VAL A 132 -5.92 -0.81 -11.34
C VAL A 132 -5.86 -1.84 -12.48
N LYS A 133 -6.62 -1.66 -13.54
CA LYS A 133 -6.63 -2.53 -14.72
C LYS A 133 -5.42 -2.32 -15.64
N ASP A 134 -4.73 -1.20 -15.48
CA ASP A 134 -3.61 -0.78 -16.33
C ASP A 134 -2.23 -1.05 -15.65
N ILE A 135 -2.22 -1.66 -14.45
CA ILE A 135 -0.97 -2.08 -13.79
C ILE A 135 -0.30 -3.20 -14.61
N GLY A 136 1.04 -3.14 -14.71
CA GLY A 136 1.83 -4.11 -15.49
C GLY A 136 2.36 -5.31 -14.70
N ALA A 137 2.46 -5.21 -13.35
CA ALA A 137 3.07 -6.22 -12.48
C ALA A 137 2.07 -6.85 -11.50
N PRO A 138 2.42 -7.98 -10.87
CA PRO A 138 1.51 -8.67 -9.94
C PRO A 138 1.01 -7.79 -8.79
N LEU A 139 -0.26 -7.94 -8.41
CA LEU A 139 -0.95 -7.15 -7.38
C LEU A 139 -1.30 -7.99 -6.16
N LEU A 140 -0.83 -7.58 -4.98
CA LEU A 140 -1.29 -8.09 -3.69
C LEU A 140 -2.23 -7.07 -3.05
N VAL A 141 -3.47 -7.46 -2.80
CA VAL A 141 -4.45 -6.67 -2.05
C VAL A 141 -4.64 -7.31 -0.68
N VAL A 142 -4.42 -6.54 0.38
CA VAL A 142 -4.60 -6.99 1.78
C VAL A 142 -5.65 -6.11 2.45
N HIS A 143 -6.61 -6.72 3.15
CA HIS A 143 -7.67 -5.98 3.85
C HIS A 143 -8.10 -6.70 5.12
N GLY A 144 -8.43 -5.95 6.17
CA GLY A 144 -8.90 -6.50 7.42
C GLY A 144 -10.44 -6.59 7.48
N THR A 145 -10.98 -7.66 8.07
CA THR A 145 -12.45 -7.82 8.18
C THR A 145 -13.09 -6.84 9.16
N ALA A 146 -12.31 -6.27 10.08
CA ALA A 146 -12.76 -5.28 11.07
C ALA A 146 -12.35 -3.84 10.70
N ASP A 147 -11.98 -3.58 9.45
CA ASP A 147 -11.72 -2.23 8.96
C ASP A 147 -13.03 -1.42 8.92
N SER A 148 -13.18 -0.54 9.91
CA SER A 148 -14.35 0.33 10.05
C SER A 148 -14.22 1.66 9.28
N LEU A 149 -13.03 1.96 8.75
CA LEU A 149 -12.79 3.18 7.98
C LEU A 149 -12.98 2.94 6.48
N ILE A 150 -12.50 1.82 5.98
CA ILE A 150 -12.63 1.46 4.57
C ILE A 150 -13.20 0.04 4.49
N ASN A 151 -14.40 -0.05 3.92
CA ASN A 151 -15.06 -1.35 3.79
C ASN A 151 -14.20 -2.30 2.93
N PRO A 152 -13.92 -3.53 3.40
CA PRO A 152 -13.11 -4.52 2.66
C PRO A 152 -13.63 -4.85 1.26
N THR A 153 -14.90 -4.61 0.99
CA THR A 153 -15.47 -4.78 -0.36
C THR A 153 -14.82 -3.87 -1.40
N LEU A 154 -14.30 -2.70 -0.99
CA LEU A 154 -13.60 -1.79 -1.90
C LEU A 154 -12.24 -2.38 -2.33
N GLY A 155 -11.48 -2.97 -1.39
CA GLY A 155 -10.27 -3.72 -1.72
C GLY A 155 -10.57 -4.93 -2.64
N ARG A 156 -11.67 -5.65 -2.39
CA ARG A 156 -12.09 -6.76 -3.25
C ARG A 156 -12.44 -6.30 -4.66
N LYS A 157 -13.12 -5.17 -4.83
CA LYS A 157 -13.42 -4.60 -6.16
C LYS A 157 -12.14 -4.27 -6.94
N LEU A 158 -11.11 -3.73 -6.27
CA LEU A 158 -9.80 -3.49 -6.90
C LEU A 158 -9.15 -4.81 -7.33
N TYR A 159 -9.16 -5.81 -6.45
CA TYR A 159 -8.66 -7.15 -6.79
C TYR A 159 -9.38 -7.73 -8.01
N GLU A 160 -10.70 -7.65 -8.05
CA GLU A 160 -11.50 -8.19 -9.16
C GLU A 160 -11.21 -7.47 -10.49
N ALA A 161 -11.05 -6.14 -10.44
CA ALA A 161 -10.82 -5.31 -11.63
C ALA A 161 -9.40 -5.42 -12.21
N ALA A 162 -8.39 -5.79 -11.41
CA ALA A 162 -7.02 -5.96 -11.90
C ALA A 162 -6.92 -7.11 -12.90
N THR A 163 -6.08 -6.97 -13.93
CA THR A 163 -5.90 -7.96 -15.02
C THR A 163 -4.65 -8.80 -14.89
N VAL A 164 -3.73 -8.41 -14.02
CA VAL A 164 -2.44 -9.08 -13.76
C VAL A 164 -2.57 -10.27 -12.80
N PRO A 165 -1.53 -11.12 -12.63
CA PRO A 165 -1.48 -12.09 -11.55
C PRO A 165 -1.70 -11.40 -10.19
N LYS A 166 -2.62 -11.93 -9.39
CA LYS A 166 -3.08 -11.23 -8.20
C LYS A 166 -3.46 -12.16 -7.06
N LEU A 167 -3.33 -11.67 -5.82
CA LEU A 167 -3.84 -12.32 -4.62
C LEU A 167 -4.65 -11.32 -3.78
N PHE A 168 -5.69 -11.82 -3.12
CA PHE A 168 -6.47 -11.11 -2.13
C PHE A 168 -6.33 -11.78 -0.77
N VAL A 169 -5.79 -11.07 0.22
CA VAL A 169 -5.65 -11.55 1.59
C VAL A 169 -6.65 -10.80 2.47
N LEU A 170 -7.65 -11.54 2.97
CA LEU A 170 -8.61 -11.02 3.92
C LEU A 170 -8.23 -11.46 5.33
N VAL A 171 -7.75 -10.52 6.15
CA VAL A 171 -7.25 -10.78 7.50
C VAL A 171 -8.39 -10.72 8.50
N LYS A 172 -8.73 -11.86 9.11
CA LYS A 172 -9.79 -11.95 10.11
C LYS A 172 -9.43 -11.12 11.35
N GLY A 173 -10.32 -10.20 11.74
CA GLY A 173 -10.14 -9.32 12.89
C GLY A 173 -9.22 -8.12 12.65
N GLY A 174 -8.55 -8.04 11.50
CA GLY A 174 -7.70 -6.89 11.16
C GLY A 174 -8.51 -5.61 11.01
N SER A 175 -8.07 -4.54 11.67
CA SER A 175 -8.62 -3.19 11.54
C SER A 175 -7.83 -2.38 10.50
N HIS A 176 -8.26 -1.14 10.23
CA HIS A 176 -7.53 -0.21 9.34
C HIS A 176 -6.06 0.00 9.72
N HIS A 177 -5.73 -0.18 10.99
CA HIS A 177 -4.40 0.16 11.52
C HIS A 177 -3.49 -1.04 11.76
N ASP A 178 -4.04 -2.23 12.00
CA ASP A 178 -3.29 -3.40 12.43
C ASP A 178 -3.38 -4.63 11.51
N THR A 179 -4.11 -4.51 10.40
CA THR A 179 -4.30 -5.60 9.42
C THR A 179 -2.99 -6.32 9.09
N GLY A 180 -1.93 -5.58 8.79
CA GLY A 180 -0.65 -6.20 8.43
C GLY A 180 0.06 -6.88 9.60
N SER A 181 -0.15 -6.46 10.88
CA SER A 181 0.44 -7.13 12.04
C SER A 181 -0.33 -8.40 12.42
N ILE A 182 -1.65 -8.35 12.40
CA ILE A 182 -2.49 -9.54 12.66
C ILE A 182 -2.31 -10.58 11.55
N GLY A 183 -2.20 -10.14 10.29
CA GLY A 183 -2.07 -10.99 9.12
C GLY A 183 -0.65 -11.30 8.68
N GLU A 184 0.37 -11.15 9.54
CA GLU A 184 1.78 -11.27 9.12
C GLU A 184 2.11 -12.59 8.42
N SER A 185 1.64 -13.73 8.95
CA SER A 185 1.86 -15.04 8.35
C SER A 185 1.23 -15.17 6.96
N GLN A 186 0.01 -14.65 6.80
CA GLN A 186 -0.69 -14.61 5.51
C GLN A 186 0.02 -13.67 4.52
N TYR A 187 0.51 -12.53 5.00
CA TYR A 187 1.31 -11.59 4.23
C TYR A 187 2.57 -12.27 3.69
N ARG A 188 3.33 -12.93 4.56
CA ARG A 188 4.55 -13.65 4.22
C ARG A 188 4.30 -14.76 3.19
N ALA A 189 3.25 -15.54 3.37
CA ALA A 189 2.84 -16.58 2.42
C ALA A 189 2.48 -15.98 1.04
N ALA A 190 1.71 -14.89 1.03
CA ALA A 190 1.30 -14.22 -0.20
C ALA A 190 2.49 -13.61 -0.96
N LEU A 191 3.46 -13.01 -0.26
CA LEU A 191 4.69 -12.48 -0.87
C LEU A 191 5.52 -13.61 -1.49
N GLY A 192 5.63 -14.75 -0.80
CA GLY A 192 6.31 -15.95 -1.32
C GLY A 192 5.65 -16.48 -2.59
N GLN A 193 4.33 -16.63 -2.56
CA GLN A 193 3.54 -17.16 -3.67
C GLN A 193 3.55 -16.22 -4.89
N LEU A 194 3.28 -14.93 -4.68
CA LEU A 194 3.05 -13.98 -5.78
C LEU A 194 4.35 -13.39 -6.33
N PHE A 195 5.29 -13.03 -5.44
CA PHE A 195 6.53 -12.35 -5.83
C PHE A 195 7.77 -13.26 -5.78
N ARG A 196 7.60 -14.55 -5.41
CA ARG A 196 8.68 -15.52 -5.24
C ARG A 196 9.76 -15.02 -4.27
N MET A 197 9.34 -14.31 -3.23
CA MET A 197 10.24 -13.86 -2.17
C MET A 197 10.54 -15.03 -1.22
N LYS A 198 11.82 -15.27 -0.98
CA LYS A 198 12.24 -16.20 0.06
C LYS A 198 12.13 -15.52 1.42
N PRO A 199 11.70 -16.24 2.48
CA PRO A 199 11.78 -15.69 3.84
C PRO A 199 13.22 -15.27 4.14
N PRO A 200 13.45 -14.17 4.88
CA PRO A 200 14.81 -13.83 5.34
C PRO A 200 15.39 -14.99 6.15
N ALA A 201 16.67 -15.28 5.93
CA ALA A 201 17.36 -16.45 6.48
C ALA A 201 17.39 -16.54 8.02
N ASN A 202 17.03 -15.48 8.73
CA ASN A 202 17.11 -15.37 10.19
C ASN A 202 15.80 -15.61 10.95
N VAL A 203 14.74 -16.05 10.30
CA VAL A 203 13.54 -16.54 11.01
C VAL A 203 13.69 -18.05 11.22
N VAL A 204 14.67 -18.44 12.04
CA VAL A 204 14.69 -19.76 12.63
C VAL A 204 13.49 -19.84 13.56
N SER A 205 12.54 -20.67 13.21
CA SER A 205 11.38 -21.01 14.01
C SER A 205 11.84 -21.41 15.44
N LEU A 206 11.58 -20.59 16.43
CA LEU A 206 11.73 -20.91 17.85
C LEU A 206 10.80 -22.06 18.30
N HIS A 207 10.04 -22.67 17.40
CA HIS A 207 9.16 -23.82 17.66
C HIS A 207 9.88 -25.16 17.58
N ALA A 208 11.16 -25.22 17.21
CA ALA A 208 11.93 -26.49 17.12
C ALA A 208 12.75 -26.82 18.36
N LEU A 209 12.61 -26.07 19.46
CA LEU A 209 13.35 -26.31 20.72
C LEU A 209 12.45 -26.75 21.89
N GLN A 210 11.22 -27.17 21.63
CA GLN A 210 10.33 -27.78 22.62
C GLN A 210 9.79 -29.13 22.13
N SER A 211 10.69 -30.05 21.89
CA SER A 211 10.37 -31.47 21.79
C SER A 211 11.46 -32.29 22.44
#